data_84c4e8425e72c35adb2b727cd53d0abe
#
_entry.id   84c4e8425e72c35adb2b727cd53d0abe
#
_cell.length_a   1.000
_cell.length_b   1.000
_cell.length_c   1.000
_cell.angle_alpha   90.00
_cell.angle_beta   90.00
_cell.angle_gamma   90.00
#
_symmetry.space_group_name_H-M   'P 1'
#
loop_
_entity.id
_entity.type
_entity.pdbx_description
1 polymer ?
#
loop_
_entity_poly.entity_id
_entity_poly.type
_entity_poly.pdbx_seq_one_letter_code
_entity_poly.pdbx_strand_id
1 'polypeptide(L)'
;MQYKLALTRRIVAHFDLRSLSGALSDRIRLTCLFGSFVFLQFTVLGLANHAGEGYLSTGQRDLVYYALQVFVILGFVLHSLYAHACDKNQKVSEIRNGIAYAAFGLFFSCVAVMLFTGAGSLLYVIVSMMAALCVGMVGGAAHLRMSAETIGGAEVAKCMGFGSAAAVVLQYLLQIRQGITPLLPVFMLAAFLFLGCLLFGKDPESVSERVKEAEHTPPRKIVLSVLITAVFLLFACFYNEYIHHLQIQSGYTVYNVYSWPRLMLVPGYLLFVFIGDRKNGKYVPVTSLCIMLIALMNVALIESPESQELNMCLFYFAIAAFTSYYLLTFWRLAPGTKHPALWAPFGRILDSGMVLLTGAIHLSSLPTAVILGVDIAGVALVILLMALSGNFNLIAEKPAEIQAEAPVGYSAEMLRKDTAEITTAESPALPDKKPPIAEDMPALSENPASESVQPRNPEETLEMMRDHYDLSQREMEVLKELVLTEDKQTVISERLSVKVRTVQHHVTQIYRKTGVTTRAGLMDLYYEFRNQT
;
A
#
# COMPACT_ATOMS: atom_id res chain seq x y z
N MET A 1 5.57 -44.80 -16.02
CA MET A 1 5.49 -43.32 -16.00
C MET A 1 4.12 -42.81 -15.48
N GLN A 2 3.00 -43.36 -15.88
CA GLN A 2 1.64 -42.97 -15.41
C GLN A 2 1.42 -43.16 -13.90
N TYR A 3 1.99 -44.21 -13.28
CA TYR A 3 1.86 -44.50 -11.85
C TYR A 3 2.58 -43.48 -10.96
N LYS A 4 3.74 -42.98 -11.38
CA LYS A 4 4.45 -41.91 -10.68
C LYS A 4 3.69 -40.58 -10.76
N LEU A 5 3.08 -40.26 -11.89
CA LEU A 5 2.23 -39.08 -12.05
C LEU A 5 0.94 -39.16 -11.18
N ALA A 6 0.35 -40.33 -11.03
CA ALA A 6 -0.82 -40.52 -10.18
C ALA A 6 -0.47 -40.42 -8.68
N LEU A 7 0.70 -40.93 -8.28
CA LEU A 7 1.18 -40.80 -6.90
C LEU A 7 1.49 -39.37 -6.54
N THR A 8 2.17 -38.62 -7.44
CA THR A 8 2.45 -37.20 -7.26
C THR A 8 1.15 -36.38 -7.20
N ARG A 9 0.14 -36.70 -8.04
CA ARG A 9 -1.18 -36.05 -7.95
C ARG A 9 -1.92 -36.40 -6.65
N ARG A 10 -1.77 -37.62 -6.10
CA ARG A 10 -2.37 -37.97 -4.79
C ARG A 10 -1.67 -37.28 -3.61
N ILE A 11 -0.35 -37.15 -3.63
CA ILE A 11 0.42 -36.45 -2.58
C ILE A 11 0.10 -34.94 -2.62
N VAL A 12 0.00 -34.34 -3.81
CA VAL A 12 -0.38 -32.93 -3.98
C VAL A 12 -1.85 -32.69 -3.62
N ALA A 13 -2.76 -33.66 -3.86
CA ALA A 13 -4.17 -33.56 -3.48
C ALA A 13 -4.41 -33.73 -1.96
N HIS A 14 -3.49 -34.36 -1.21
CA HIS A 14 -3.60 -34.49 0.25
C HIS A 14 -3.09 -33.25 1.01
N PHE A 15 -2.25 -32.42 0.37
CA PHE A 15 -1.91 -31.10 0.86
C PHE A 15 -2.82 -30.09 0.15
N ASP A 16 -4.07 -30.03 0.56
CA ASP A 16 -4.98 -28.98 0.07
C ASP A 16 -4.61 -27.64 0.68
N LEU A 17 -3.57 -27.03 0.08
CA LEU A 17 -3.09 -25.68 0.42
C LEU A 17 -4.18 -24.61 0.26
N ARG A 18 -5.26 -24.93 -0.48
CA ARG A 18 -6.42 -24.05 -0.66
C ARG A 18 -7.29 -23.99 0.59
N SER A 19 -7.42 -25.10 1.33
CA SER A 19 -8.22 -25.14 2.56
C SER A 19 -7.60 -24.30 3.69
N LEU A 20 -6.27 -24.28 3.79
CA LEU A 20 -5.57 -23.47 4.79
C LEU A 20 -5.69 -21.95 4.52
N SER A 21 -5.69 -21.55 3.25
CA SER A 21 -5.80 -20.14 2.86
C SER A 21 -7.23 -19.60 2.92
N GLY A 22 -8.24 -20.47 2.77
CA GLY A 22 -9.66 -20.11 2.83
C GLY A 22 -10.16 -19.78 4.23
N ALA A 23 -9.46 -20.23 5.28
CA ALA A 23 -9.82 -19.99 6.68
C ALA A 23 -9.33 -18.64 7.23
N LEU A 24 -8.34 -17.99 6.57
CA LEU A 24 -7.85 -16.69 7.01
C LEU A 24 -8.65 -15.55 6.36
N SER A 25 -9.01 -14.53 7.17
CA SER A 25 -9.59 -13.30 6.60
C SER A 25 -8.61 -12.69 5.57
N ASP A 26 -9.13 -12.10 4.51
CA ASP A 26 -8.31 -11.53 3.42
C ASP A 26 -7.22 -10.55 3.94
N ARG A 27 -7.53 -9.79 4.99
CA ARG A 27 -6.55 -8.88 5.62
C ARG A 27 -5.37 -9.61 6.26
N ILE A 28 -5.64 -10.65 7.07
CA ILE A 28 -4.59 -11.44 7.72
C ILE A 28 -3.75 -12.12 6.65
N ARG A 29 -4.37 -12.66 5.61
CA ARG A 29 -3.70 -13.29 4.49
C ARG A 29 -2.74 -12.36 3.78
N LEU A 30 -3.16 -11.12 3.43
CA LEU A 30 -2.31 -10.11 2.80
C LEU A 30 -1.18 -9.65 3.73
N THR A 31 -1.47 -9.50 5.02
CA THR A 31 -0.46 -9.18 6.05
C THR A 31 0.62 -10.26 6.12
N CYS A 32 0.21 -11.53 6.20
CA CYS A 32 1.14 -12.67 6.22
C CYS A 32 1.91 -12.81 4.91
N LEU A 33 1.25 -12.61 3.76
CA LEU A 33 1.86 -12.66 2.43
C LEU A 33 3.01 -11.64 2.33
N PHE A 34 2.72 -10.37 2.64
CA PHE A 34 3.72 -9.33 2.52
C PHE A 34 4.80 -9.44 3.62
N GLY A 35 4.41 -9.78 4.85
CA GLY A 35 5.36 -10.01 5.95
C GLY A 35 6.34 -11.15 5.66
N SER A 36 5.89 -12.27 5.09
CA SER A 36 6.76 -13.37 4.68
C SER A 36 7.74 -12.95 3.59
N PHE A 37 7.30 -12.16 2.62
CA PHE A 37 8.19 -11.61 1.59
C PHE A 37 9.26 -10.68 2.20
N VAL A 38 8.87 -9.74 3.07
CA VAL A 38 9.81 -8.82 3.74
C VAL A 38 10.83 -9.58 4.58
N PHE A 39 10.38 -10.59 5.33
CA PHE A 39 11.26 -11.48 6.09
C PHE A 39 12.29 -12.18 5.18
N LEU A 40 11.83 -12.77 4.07
CA LEU A 40 12.69 -13.44 3.10
C LEU A 40 13.70 -12.49 2.47
N GLN A 41 13.28 -11.31 2.05
CA GLN A 41 14.14 -10.32 1.41
C GLN A 41 15.24 -9.86 2.37
N PHE A 42 14.90 -9.50 3.61
CA PHE A 42 15.89 -9.10 4.59
C PHE A 42 16.85 -10.25 4.96
N THR A 43 16.31 -11.46 5.04
CA THR A 43 17.12 -12.62 5.41
C THR A 43 18.08 -13.02 4.30
N VAL A 44 17.63 -13.05 3.03
CA VAL A 44 18.49 -13.40 1.91
C VAL A 44 19.59 -12.37 1.69
N LEU A 45 19.30 -11.08 1.84
CA LEU A 45 20.33 -10.03 1.77
C LEU A 45 21.31 -10.12 2.95
N GLY A 46 20.82 -10.50 4.12
CA GLY A 46 21.64 -10.75 5.30
C GLY A 46 22.60 -11.92 5.17
N LEU A 47 22.40 -12.84 4.21
CA LEU A 47 23.35 -13.94 3.97
C LEU A 47 24.74 -13.45 3.57
N ALA A 48 24.85 -12.26 2.96
CA ALA A 48 26.14 -11.67 2.62
C ALA A 48 27.07 -11.52 3.82
N ASN A 49 26.53 -11.27 5.03
CA ASN A 49 27.34 -11.10 6.24
C ASN A 49 28.00 -12.41 6.71
N HIS A 50 27.44 -13.54 6.33
CA HIS A 50 27.94 -14.87 6.65
C HIS A 50 28.64 -15.55 5.46
N ALA A 51 28.34 -15.09 4.24
CA ALA A 51 28.91 -15.66 3.03
C ALA A 51 30.44 -15.47 2.99
N GLY A 52 31.15 -16.56 2.78
CA GLY A 52 32.60 -16.52 2.70
C GLY A 52 33.31 -16.27 4.03
N GLU A 53 32.66 -16.54 5.16
CA GLU A 53 33.24 -16.40 6.48
C GLU A 53 34.52 -17.24 6.57
N GLY A 54 35.63 -16.58 6.93
CA GLY A 54 36.96 -17.20 7.02
C GLY A 54 37.85 -17.07 5.78
N TYR A 55 37.34 -16.73 4.57
CA TYR A 55 38.18 -16.56 3.38
C TYR A 55 37.91 -15.27 2.57
N LEU A 56 36.72 -14.64 2.70
CA LEU A 56 36.46 -13.37 2.03
C LEU A 56 36.80 -12.19 2.94
N SER A 57 37.46 -11.18 2.38
CA SER A 57 37.65 -9.89 3.02
C SER A 57 36.32 -9.11 3.15
N THR A 58 36.30 -8.09 3.99
CA THR A 58 35.13 -7.24 4.17
C THR A 58 34.63 -6.67 2.83
N GLY A 59 35.53 -6.10 2.02
CA GLY A 59 35.14 -5.55 0.71
C GLY A 59 34.65 -6.62 -0.28
N GLN A 60 35.10 -7.86 -0.19
CA GLN A 60 34.56 -8.95 -0.99
C GLN A 60 33.17 -9.38 -0.53
N ARG A 61 32.87 -9.30 0.76
CA ARG A 61 31.49 -9.52 1.28
C ARG A 61 30.54 -8.44 0.86
N ASP A 62 30.98 -7.18 0.77
CA ASP A 62 30.18 -6.08 0.20
C ASP A 62 29.84 -6.36 -1.26
N LEU A 63 30.80 -6.92 -2.04
CA LEU A 63 30.54 -7.34 -3.42
C LEU A 63 29.48 -8.46 -3.50
N VAL A 64 29.51 -9.42 -2.56
CA VAL A 64 28.44 -10.44 -2.46
C VAL A 64 27.09 -9.80 -2.16
N TYR A 65 27.03 -8.83 -1.24
CA TYR A 65 25.81 -8.08 -0.94
C TYR A 65 25.24 -7.37 -2.19
N TYR A 66 26.10 -6.69 -2.96
CA TYR A 66 25.68 -6.07 -4.22
C TYR A 66 25.21 -7.10 -5.25
N ALA A 67 25.90 -8.25 -5.35
CA ALA A 67 25.45 -9.32 -6.24
C ALA A 67 24.07 -9.86 -5.84
N LEU A 68 23.79 -10.05 -4.54
CA LEU A 68 22.47 -10.45 -4.06
C LEU A 68 21.39 -9.43 -4.46
N GLN A 69 21.66 -8.12 -4.37
CA GLN A 69 20.75 -7.07 -4.82
C GLN A 69 20.45 -7.20 -6.33
N VAL A 70 21.48 -7.44 -7.16
CA VAL A 70 21.31 -7.66 -8.60
C VAL A 70 20.40 -8.85 -8.87
N PHE A 71 20.61 -9.98 -8.17
CA PHE A 71 19.80 -11.19 -8.37
C PHE A 71 18.37 -11.02 -7.90
N VAL A 72 18.10 -10.24 -6.85
CA VAL A 72 16.73 -9.85 -6.45
C VAL A 72 16.06 -9.00 -7.54
N ILE A 73 16.76 -8.00 -8.09
CA ILE A 73 16.24 -7.19 -9.21
C ILE A 73 15.93 -8.07 -10.42
N LEU A 74 16.85 -8.96 -10.80
CA LEU A 74 16.63 -9.91 -11.90
C LEU A 74 15.41 -10.79 -11.65
N GLY A 75 15.18 -11.22 -10.41
CA GLY A 75 14.00 -11.97 -10.03
C GLY A 75 12.69 -11.19 -10.27
N PHE A 76 12.63 -9.91 -9.87
CA PHE A 76 11.47 -9.05 -10.14
C PHE A 76 11.24 -8.87 -11.65
N VAL A 77 12.30 -8.65 -12.43
CA VAL A 77 12.20 -8.49 -13.89
C VAL A 77 11.73 -9.79 -14.55
N LEU A 78 12.29 -10.93 -14.17
CA LEU A 78 11.88 -12.25 -14.68
C LEU A 78 10.42 -12.54 -14.36
N HIS A 79 9.93 -12.20 -13.15
CA HIS A 79 8.51 -12.30 -12.83
C HIS A 79 7.66 -11.44 -13.77
N SER A 80 8.08 -10.20 -14.03
CA SER A 80 7.35 -9.29 -14.93
C SER A 80 7.29 -9.83 -16.36
N LEU A 81 8.40 -10.33 -16.90
CA LEU A 81 8.46 -10.94 -18.22
C LEU A 81 7.58 -12.19 -18.30
N TYR A 82 7.62 -13.01 -17.26
CA TYR A 82 6.78 -14.20 -17.14
C TYR A 82 5.28 -13.85 -17.09
N ALA A 83 4.87 -12.89 -16.27
CA ALA A 83 3.48 -12.43 -16.20
C ALA A 83 2.99 -11.92 -17.57
N HIS A 84 3.82 -11.11 -18.26
CA HIS A 84 3.52 -10.64 -19.60
C HIS A 84 3.41 -11.77 -20.64
N ALA A 85 4.25 -12.81 -20.53
CA ALA A 85 4.18 -13.98 -21.41
C ALA A 85 2.90 -14.79 -21.15
N CYS A 86 2.47 -14.93 -19.89
CA CYS A 86 1.21 -15.59 -19.54
C CYS A 86 -0.01 -14.85 -20.12
N ASP A 87 0.00 -13.51 -20.07
CA ASP A 87 -1.10 -12.70 -20.60
C ASP A 87 -1.24 -12.81 -22.15
N LYS A 88 -0.12 -13.02 -22.84
CA LYS A 88 -0.10 -13.11 -24.31
C LYS A 88 -0.27 -14.51 -24.87
N ASN A 89 0.08 -15.54 -24.11
CA ASN A 89 0.17 -16.90 -24.63
C ASN A 89 -0.49 -17.90 -23.66
N GLN A 90 -1.63 -18.45 -24.09
CA GLN A 90 -2.38 -19.42 -23.31
C GLN A 90 -1.55 -20.66 -22.95
N LYS A 91 -0.66 -21.14 -23.84
CA LYS A 91 0.23 -22.27 -23.53
C LYS A 91 1.17 -22.00 -22.37
N VAL A 92 1.68 -20.74 -22.25
CA VAL A 92 2.52 -20.33 -21.11
C VAL A 92 1.67 -20.27 -19.83
N SER A 93 0.43 -19.81 -19.94
CA SER A 93 -0.49 -19.80 -18.80
C SER A 93 -0.82 -21.23 -18.31
N GLU A 94 -0.95 -22.20 -19.21
CA GLU A 94 -1.20 -23.61 -18.85
C GLU A 94 -0.04 -24.25 -18.07
N ILE A 95 1.22 -23.88 -18.37
CA ILE A 95 2.41 -24.38 -17.65
C ILE A 95 2.77 -23.53 -16.42
N ARG A 96 1.98 -22.51 -16.11
CA ARG A 96 2.21 -21.58 -15.00
C ARG A 96 2.52 -22.26 -13.67
N ASN A 97 1.73 -23.26 -13.31
CA ASN A 97 1.94 -24.03 -12.09
C ASN A 97 3.26 -24.81 -12.12
N GLY A 98 3.64 -25.32 -13.29
CA GLY A 98 4.92 -26.02 -13.47
C GLY A 98 6.14 -25.12 -13.22
N ILE A 99 6.11 -23.90 -13.72
CA ILE A 99 7.17 -22.90 -13.49
C ILE A 99 7.27 -22.53 -12.00
N ALA A 100 6.12 -22.33 -11.35
CA ALA A 100 6.08 -22.06 -9.92
C ALA A 100 6.68 -23.23 -9.11
N TYR A 101 6.30 -24.49 -9.40
CA TYR A 101 6.88 -25.65 -8.74
C TYR A 101 8.37 -25.80 -9.02
N ALA A 102 8.85 -25.44 -10.23
CA ALA A 102 10.27 -25.42 -10.53
C ALA A 102 11.03 -24.38 -9.68
N ALA A 103 10.47 -23.17 -9.49
CA ALA A 103 11.04 -22.15 -8.61
C ALA A 103 11.10 -22.62 -7.15
N PHE A 104 10.05 -23.31 -6.66
CA PHE A 104 10.04 -23.92 -5.32
C PHE A 104 11.10 -25.02 -5.19
N GLY A 105 11.21 -25.91 -6.17
CA GLY A 105 12.24 -26.97 -6.21
C GLY A 105 13.65 -26.41 -6.21
N LEU A 106 13.89 -25.35 -6.99
CA LEU A 106 15.18 -24.65 -7.03
C LEU A 106 15.51 -24.02 -5.66
N PHE A 107 14.56 -23.30 -5.06
CA PHE A 107 14.77 -22.70 -3.74
C PHE A 107 15.05 -23.75 -2.66
N PHE A 108 14.29 -24.84 -2.66
CA PHE A 108 14.52 -25.97 -1.76
C PHE A 108 15.93 -26.54 -1.93
N SER A 109 16.39 -26.73 -3.19
CA SER A 109 17.72 -27.22 -3.49
C SER A 109 18.81 -26.26 -2.99
N CYS A 110 18.59 -24.93 -3.17
CA CYS A 110 19.52 -23.92 -2.64
C CYS A 110 19.64 -24.01 -1.11
N VAL A 111 18.51 -24.11 -0.40
CA VAL A 111 18.50 -24.25 1.06
C VAL A 111 19.20 -25.53 1.51
N ALA A 112 18.92 -26.66 0.85
CA ALA A 112 19.59 -27.93 1.16
C ALA A 112 21.10 -27.80 1.00
N VAL A 113 21.58 -27.22 -0.12
CA VAL A 113 23.03 -27.00 -0.33
C VAL A 113 23.62 -26.09 0.75
N MET A 114 22.94 -24.99 1.13
CA MET A 114 23.41 -24.09 2.19
C MET A 114 23.58 -24.80 3.53
N LEU A 115 22.68 -25.75 3.87
CA LEU A 115 22.77 -26.51 5.11
C LEU A 115 23.95 -27.50 5.13
N PHE A 116 24.30 -28.09 3.96
CA PHE A 116 25.38 -29.08 3.87
C PHE A 116 26.74 -28.46 3.63
N THR A 117 26.86 -27.30 2.98
CA THR A 117 28.13 -26.72 2.59
C THR A 117 28.72 -25.74 3.60
N GLY A 118 27.90 -25.19 4.49
CA GLY A 118 28.30 -24.15 5.43
C GLY A 118 28.65 -22.80 4.76
N ALA A 119 28.62 -21.73 5.56
CA ALA A 119 28.77 -20.35 5.09
C ALA A 119 30.14 -20.01 4.48
N GLY A 120 31.18 -20.77 4.83
CA GLY A 120 32.58 -20.59 4.37
C GLY A 120 32.87 -21.11 2.96
N SER A 121 31.89 -21.62 2.19
CA SER A 121 32.15 -22.19 0.86
C SER A 121 31.74 -21.25 -0.28
N LEU A 122 32.46 -21.29 -1.41
CA LEU A 122 32.05 -20.57 -2.63
C LEU A 122 30.70 -21.05 -3.13
N LEU A 123 30.39 -22.34 -2.95
CA LEU A 123 29.10 -22.89 -3.34
C LEU A 123 27.94 -22.25 -2.55
N TYR A 124 28.13 -21.96 -1.25
CA TYR A 124 27.16 -21.20 -0.44
C TYR A 124 26.89 -19.84 -1.04
N VAL A 125 27.90 -19.10 -1.49
CA VAL A 125 27.74 -17.79 -2.14
C VAL A 125 26.89 -17.91 -3.42
N ILE A 126 27.22 -18.89 -4.28
CA ILE A 126 26.50 -19.11 -5.55
C ILE A 126 25.02 -19.45 -5.29
N VAL A 127 24.75 -20.38 -4.37
CA VAL A 127 23.34 -20.75 -4.08
C VAL A 127 22.58 -19.65 -3.36
N SER A 128 23.26 -18.77 -2.62
CA SER A 128 22.63 -17.56 -2.05
C SER A 128 22.14 -16.60 -3.13
N MET A 129 22.92 -16.42 -4.22
CA MET A 129 22.50 -15.63 -5.38
C MET A 129 21.27 -16.24 -6.07
N MET A 130 21.25 -17.58 -6.25
CA MET A 130 20.07 -18.27 -6.82
C MET A 130 18.85 -18.17 -5.91
N ALA A 131 19.03 -18.26 -4.60
CA ALA A 131 17.95 -18.02 -3.63
C ALA A 131 17.43 -16.59 -3.72
N ALA A 132 18.30 -15.58 -3.87
CA ALA A 132 17.95 -14.19 -4.06
C ALA A 132 17.10 -13.98 -5.33
N LEU A 133 17.44 -14.65 -6.43
CA LEU A 133 16.64 -14.67 -7.66
C LEU A 133 15.24 -15.20 -7.41
N CYS A 134 15.11 -16.35 -6.73
CA CYS A 134 13.82 -16.94 -6.41
C CYS A 134 12.98 -16.03 -5.51
N VAL A 135 13.58 -15.38 -4.51
CA VAL A 135 12.92 -14.42 -3.63
C VAL A 135 12.43 -13.21 -4.41
N GLY A 136 13.21 -12.69 -5.37
CA GLY A 136 12.78 -11.63 -6.29
C GLY A 136 11.59 -12.04 -7.14
N MET A 137 11.58 -13.24 -7.71
CA MET A 137 10.46 -13.75 -8.52
C MET A 137 9.17 -13.85 -7.72
N VAL A 138 9.21 -14.47 -6.54
CA VAL A 138 8.03 -14.62 -5.68
C VAL A 138 7.61 -13.27 -5.08
N GLY A 139 8.59 -12.41 -4.79
CA GLY A 139 8.35 -11.02 -4.38
C GLY A 139 7.61 -10.20 -5.44
N GLY A 140 7.94 -10.37 -6.72
CA GLY A 140 7.21 -9.75 -7.82
C GLY A 140 5.73 -10.13 -7.83
N ALA A 141 5.42 -11.41 -7.62
CA ALA A 141 4.04 -11.91 -7.49
C ALA A 141 3.34 -11.33 -6.25
N ALA A 142 4.03 -11.23 -5.11
CA ALA A 142 3.49 -10.65 -3.89
C ALA A 142 3.15 -9.16 -4.09
N HIS A 143 4.05 -8.38 -4.72
CA HIS A 143 3.81 -6.97 -5.02
C HIS A 143 2.65 -6.76 -5.99
N LEU A 144 2.57 -7.56 -7.06
CA LEU A 144 1.46 -7.50 -8.00
C LEU A 144 0.12 -7.81 -7.29
N ARG A 145 0.11 -8.79 -6.38
CA ARG A 145 -1.07 -9.12 -5.58
C ARG A 145 -1.48 -7.95 -4.68
N MET A 146 -0.54 -7.36 -3.94
CA MET A 146 -0.82 -6.17 -3.10
C MET A 146 -1.34 -5.00 -3.93
N SER A 147 -0.79 -4.79 -5.12
CA SER A 147 -1.22 -3.76 -6.06
C SER A 147 -2.66 -3.99 -6.55
N ALA A 148 -3.03 -5.20 -6.93
CA ALA A 148 -4.40 -5.53 -7.36
C ALA A 148 -5.45 -5.31 -6.26
N GLU A 149 -5.09 -5.53 -5.00
CA GLU A 149 -5.99 -5.31 -3.87
C GLU A 149 -6.24 -3.80 -3.59
N THR A 150 -5.39 -2.89 -4.10
CA THR A 150 -5.65 -1.44 -4.00
C THR A 150 -6.90 -1.00 -4.77
N ILE A 151 -7.24 -1.68 -5.87
CA ILE A 151 -8.43 -1.41 -6.68
C ILE A 151 -9.70 -1.80 -5.91
N GLY A 152 -9.66 -2.89 -5.15
CA GLY A 152 -10.77 -3.37 -4.33
C GLY A 152 -11.03 -2.57 -3.05
N GLY A 153 -10.30 -1.47 -2.81
CA GLY A 153 -10.43 -0.67 -1.58
C GLY A 153 -9.92 -1.36 -0.33
N ALA A 154 -9.07 -2.39 -0.48
CA ALA A 154 -8.44 -3.06 0.66
C ALA A 154 -7.48 -2.12 1.40
N GLU A 155 -7.41 -2.26 2.72
CA GLU A 155 -6.51 -1.48 3.58
C GLU A 155 -5.06 -1.98 3.46
N VAL A 156 -4.48 -1.80 2.27
CA VAL A 156 -3.15 -2.35 1.93
C VAL A 156 -2.01 -1.76 2.76
N ALA A 157 -2.14 -0.52 3.21
CA ALA A 157 -1.14 0.09 4.09
C ALA A 157 -1.13 -0.55 5.47
N LYS A 158 -2.29 -0.95 6.00
CA LYS A 158 -2.38 -1.71 7.25
C LYS A 158 -1.71 -3.08 7.10
N CYS A 159 -2.02 -3.79 6.01
CA CYS A 159 -1.41 -5.10 5.73
C CYS A 159 0.11 -4.99 5.59
N MET A 160 0.60 -3.99 4.84
CA MET A 160 2.01 -3.70 4.68
C MET A 160 2.69 -3.40 6.01
N GLY A 161 2.14 -2.45 6.78
CA GLY A 161 2.76 -1.98 8.02
C GLY A 161 2.85 -3.07 9.08
N PHE A 162 1.76 -3.80 9.34
CA PHE A 162 1.79 -4.93 10.29
C PHE A 162 2.67 -6.09 9.81
N GLY A 163 2.61 -6.43 8.52
CA GLY A 163 3.43 -7.50 7.95
C GLY A 163 4.93 -7.18 8.03
N SER A 164 5.32 -5.95 7.65
CA SER A 164 6.72 -5.50 7.73
C SER A 164 7.21 -5.41 9.18
N ALA A 165 6.41 -4.87 10.10
CA ALA A 165 6.76 -4.80 11.52
C ALA A 165 6.99 -6.20 12.12
N ALA A 166 6.09 -7.14 11.85
CA ALA A 166 6.23 -8.53 12.30
C ALA A 166 7.48 -9.20 11.71
N ALA A 167 7.77 -8.97 10.43
CA ALA A 167 8.97 -9.51 9.77
C ALA A 167 10.26 -8.99 10.40
N VAL A 168 10.33 -7.68 10.72
CA VAL A 168 11.49 -7.07 11.38
C VAL A 168 11.70 -7.66 12.78
N VAL A 169 10.63 -7.77 13.58
CA VAL A 169 10.71 -8.35 14.93
C VAL A 169 11.18 -9.81 14.85
N LEU A 170 10.57 -10.61 13.97
CA LEU A 170 10.95 -12.02 13.82
C LEU A 170 12.41 -12.16 13.39
N GLN A 171 12.86 -11.38 12.40
CA GLN A 171 14.25 -11.40 11.96
C GLN A 171 15.21 -10.99 13.08
N TYR A 172 14.90 -9.92 13.83
CA TYR A 172 15.71 -9.46 14.95
C TYR A 172 15.85 -10.55 16.02
N LEU A 173 14.74 -11.20 16.41
CA LEU A 173 14.76 -12.28 17.40
C LEU A 173 15.60 -13.49 16.95
N LEU A 174 15.57 -13.82 15.66
CA LEU A 174 16.37 -14.91 15.10
C LEU A 174 17.86 -14.57 15.03
N GLN A 175 18.21 -13.30 14.81
CA GLN A 175 19.60 -12.86 14.65
C GLN A 175 20.32 -12.56 15.96
N ILE A 176 19.61 -12.15 17.03
CA ILE A 176 20.20 -11.93 18.36
C ILE A 176 20.84 -13.22 18.91
N ARG A 177 20.28 -14.38 18.59
CA ARG A 177 20.81 -15.66 19.05
C ARG A 177 21.80 -16.21 18.05
N GLN A 178 23.09 -15.98 18.29
CA GLN A 178 24.21 -16.47 17.45
C GLN A 178 24.15 -17.98 17.16
N GLY A 179 23.53 -18.80 18.04
CA GLY A 179 23.34 -20.23 17.83
C GLY A 179 22.26 -20.63 16.81
N ILE A 180 21.43 -19.70 16.34
CA ILE A 180 20.34 -19.98 15.36
C ILE A 180 20.79 -19.74 13.92
N THR A 181 21.92 -19.06 13.71
CA THR A 181 22.43 -18.73 12.37
C THR A 181 22.51 -19.96 11.43
N PRO A 182 22.92 -21.17 11.87
CA PRO A 182 22.92 -22.35 11.00
C PRO A 182 21.51 -22.80 10.57
N LEU A 183 20.47 -22.46 11.33
CA LEU A 183 19.07 -22.81 11.02
C LEU A 183 18.37 -21.74 10.16
N LEU A 184 19.02 -20.61 9.91
CA LEU A 184 18.44 -19.51 9.14
C LEU A 184 17.91 -19.97 7.76
N PRO A 185 18.62 -20.82 6.97
CA PRO A 185 18.10 -21.35 5.72
C PRO A 185 16.79 -22.13 5.88
N VAL A 186 16.59 -22.84 7.00
CA VAL A 186 15.34 -23.58 7.29
C VAL A 186 14.18 -22.61 7.51
N PHE A 187 14.39 -21.53 8.26
CA PHE A 187 13.35 -20.49 8.43
C PHE A 187 13.04 -19.78 7.11
N MET A 188 14.06 -19.57 6.25
CA MET A 188 13.85 -19.06 4.90
C MET A 188 12.98 -20.00 4.08
N LEU A 189 13.25 -21.30 4.11
CA LEU A 189 12.45 -22.28 3.40
C LEU A 189 11.01 -22.30 3.91
N ALA A 190 10.79 -22.30 5.22
CA ALA A 190 9.46 -22.27 5.80
C ALA A 190 8.67 -21.01 5.38
N ALA A 191 9.32 -19.85 5.42
CA ALA A 191 8.71 -18.58 4.99
C ALA A 191 8.42 -18.58 3.47
N PHE A 192 9.30 -19.15 2.64
CA PHE A 192 9.11 -19.26 1.19
C PHE A 192 7.95 -20.19 0.83
N LEU A 193 7.84 -21.34 1.49
CA LEU A 193 6.71 -22.25 1.32
C LEU A 193 5.40 -21.61 1.77
N PHE A 194 5.41 -20.94 2.91
CA PHE A 194 4.23 -20.24 3.42
C PHE A 194 3.78 -19.11 2.48
N LEU A 195 4.72 -18.30 1.97
CA LEU A 195 4.43 -17.28 0.97
C LEU A 195 3.82 -17.88 -0.30
N GLY A 196 4.37 -19.01 -0.76
CA GLY A 196 3.82 -19.73 -1.90
C GLY A 196 2.39 -20.21 -1.66
N CYS A 197 2.10 -20.80 -0.50
CA CYS A 197 0.75 -21.21 -0.13
C CYS A 197 -0.24 -20.03 -0.21
N LEU A 198 0.16 -18.87 0.29
CA LEU A 198 -0.68 -17.67 0.28
C LEU A 198 -0.90 -17.10 -1.14
N LEU A 199 0.09 -17.22 -2.02
CA LEU A 199 -0.02 -16.77 -3.41
C LEU A 199 -0.95 -17.69 -4.25
N PHE A 200 -0.82 -19.02 -4.06
CA PHE A 200 -1.61 -19.99 -4.84
C PHE A 200 -3.04 -20.22 -4.33
N GLY A 201 -3.37 -19.69 -3.15
CA GLY A 201 -4.67 -19.92 -2.51
C GLY A 201 -5.87 -19.16 -3.12
N LYS A 202 -5.68 -18.26 -4.07
CA LYS A 202 -6.75 -17.56 -4.83
C LYS A 202 -6.46 -17.65 -6.33
N ASP A 203 -7.54 -17.64 -7.14
CA ASP A 203 -7.41 -17.70 -8.59
C ASP A 203 -6.62 -16.50 -9.14
N PRO A 204 -5.53 -16.77 -9.87
CA PRO A 204 -4.71 -15.72 -10.48
C PRO A 204 -5.46 -14.92 -11.55
N GLU A 205 -6.51 -15.49 -12.15
CA GLU A 205 -7.38 -14.83 -13.13
C GLU A 205 -8.06 -13.59 -12.52
N SER A 206 -8.53 -13.70 -11.26
CA SER A 206 -9.15 -12.57 -10.56
C SER A 206 -8.20 -11.37 -10.36
N VAL A 207 -6.89 -11.58 -10.33
CA VAL A 207 -5.88 -10.50 -10.20
C VAL A 207 -5.68 -9.80 -11.54
N SER A 208 -5.57 -10.58 -12.64
CA SER A 208 -5.39 -10.04 -13.99
C SER A 208 -6.63 -9.27 -14.46
N GLU A 209 -7.83 -9.77 -14.15
CA GLU A 209 -9.09 -9.08 -14.50
C GLU A 209 -9.21 -7.73 -13.78
N ARG A 210 -9.01 -7.68 -12.46
CA ARG A 210 -9.08 -6.44 -11.69
C ARG A 210 -8.09 -5.38 -12.18
N VAL A 211 -6.87 -5.80 -12.54
CA VAL A 211 -5.85 -4.88 -13.05
C VAL A 211 -6.23 -4.29 -14.41
N LYS A 212 -6.96 -5.04 -15.27
CA LYS A 212 -7.44 -4.55 -16.57
C LYS A 212 -8.55 -3.50 -16.45
N GLU A 213 -9.31 -3.48 -15.36
CA GLU A 213 -10.37 -2.51 -15.09
C GLU A 213 -9.86 -1.17 -14.52
N ALA A 214 -8.57 -1.06 -14.22
CA ALA A 214 -8.00 0.14 -13.61
C ALA A 214 -7.91 1.31 -14.58
N GLU A 215 -8.21 2.51 -14.09
CA GLU A 215 -8.06 3.76 -14.84
C GLU A 215 -6.60 4.00 -15.25
N HIS A 216 -6.38 4.52 -16.46
CA HIS A 216 -5.05 4.74 -16.99
C HIS A 216 -4.26 5.79 -16.19
N THR A 217 -3.08 5.41 -15.71
CA THR A 217 -2.20 6.31 -14.96
C THR A 217 -1.42 7.22 -15.91
N PRO A 218 -1.52 8.56 -15.78
CA PRO A 218 -0.83 9.49 -16.66
C PRO A 218 0.70 9.38 -16.51
N PRO A 219 1.49 9.42 -17.61
CA PRO A 219 2.94 9.26 -17.57
C PRO A 219 3.65 10.26 -16.66
N ARG A 220 3.16 11.51 -16.59
CA ARG A 220 3.70 12.56 -15.71
C ARG A 220 3.68 12.12 -14.23
N LYS A 221 2.58 11.48 -13.78
CA LYS A 221 2.45 11.00 -12.41
C LYS A 221 3.47 9.90 -12.11
N ILE A 222 3.69 8.99 -13.07
CA ILE A 222 4.69 7.93 -12.94
C ILE A 222 6.09 8.52 -12.81
N VAL A 223 6.48 9.43 -13.73
CA VAL A 223 7.81 10.07 -13.74
C VAL A 223 8.06 10.83 -12.43
N LEU A 224 7.11 11.65 -11.98
CA LEU A 224 7.26 12.38 -10.71
C LEU A 224 7.39 11.44 -9.51
N SER A 225 6.63 10.36 -9.47
CA SER A 225 6.73 9.36 -8.39
C SER A 225 8.09 8.65 -8.39
N VAL A 226 8.62 8.32 -9.56
CA VAL A 226 9.97 7.74 -9.71
C VAL A 226 11.03 8.72 -9.21
N LEU A 227 10.96 10.00 -9.64
CA LEU A 227 11.92 11.02 -9.23
C LEU A 227 11.89 11.28 -7.72
N ILE A 228 10.71 11.45 -7.12
CA ILE A 228 10.57 11.66 -5.68
C ILE A 228 11.13 10.44 -4.92
N THR A 229 10.80 9.23 -5.37
CA THR A 229 11.32 7.99 -4.74
C THR A 229 12.84 7.91 -4.85
N ALA A 230 13.39 8.21 -6.03
CA ALA A 230 14.84 8.19 -6.25
C ALA A 230 15.58 9.16 -5.31
N VAL A 231 15.03 10.36 -5.12
CA VAL A 231 15.63 11.34 -4.21
C VAL A 231 15.52 10.93 -2.74
N PHE A 232 14.38 10.37 -2.31
CA PHE A 232 14.27 9.80 -0.96
C PHE A 232 15.29 8.68 -0.71
N LEU A 233 15.47 7.79 -1.67
CA LEU A 233 16.42 6.68 -1.55
C LEU A 233 17.88 7.17 -1.60
N LEU A 234 18.17 8.16 -2.45
CA LEU A 234 19.49 8.79 -2.50
C LEU A 234 19.83 9.45 -1.16
N PHE A 235 18.90 10.23 -0.60
CA PHE A 235 19.03 10.79 0.75
C PHE A 235 19.32 9.69 1.78
N ALA A 236 18.57 8.60 1.77
CA ALA A 236 18.78 7.51 2.72
C ALA A 236 20.19 6.90 2.60
N CYS A 237 20.72 6.76 1.38
CA CYS A 237 22.09 6.25 1.15
C CYS A 237 23.14 7.22 1.67
N PHE A 238 23.00 8.53 1.37
CA PHE A 238 23.94 9.55 1.84
C PHE A 238 23.86 9.74 3.35
N TYR A 239 22.67 9.71 3.93
CA TYR A 239 22.47 9.79 5.38
C TYR A 239 23.11 8.59 6.10
N ASN A 240 22.96 7.37 5.56
CA ASN A 240 23.65 6.19 6.10
C ASN A 240 25.17 6.36 6.08
N GLU A 241 25.71 6.88 4.99
CA GLU A 241 27.15 7.11 4.85
C GLU A 241 27.64 8.19 5.81
N TYR A 242 26.87 9.27 6.00
CA TYR A 242 27.19 10.30 6.98
C TYR A 242 27.30 9.71 8.39
N ILE A 243 26.35 8.89 8.81
CA ILE A 243 26.41 8.22 10.12
C ILE A 243 27.65 7.33 10.22
N HIS A 244 27.99 6.60 9.15
CA HIS A 244 29.16 5.73 9.11
C HIS A 244 30.47 6.54 9.29
N HIS A 245 30.60 7.68 8.61
CA HIS A 245 31.73 8.61 8.79
C HIS A 245 31.86 9.09 10.24
N LEU A 246 30.76 9.49 10.87
CA LEU A 246 30.76 9.92 12.27
C LEU A 246 31.22 8.79 13.21
N GLN A 247 30.82 7.54 12.94
CA GLN A 247 31.23 6.39 13.73
C GLN A 247 32.75 6.14 13.63
N ILE A 248 33.32 6.24 12.43
CA ILE A 248 34.76 6.07 12.22
C ILE A 248 35.53 7.19 12.94
N GLN A 249 35.09 8.44 12.84
CA GLN A 249 35.78 9.59 13.47
C GLN A 249 35.73 9.53 15.00
N SER A 250 34.67 8.99 15.58
CA SER A 250 34.52 8.87 17.03
C SER A 250 35.16 7.63 17.64
N GLY A 251 35.79 6.77 16.82
CA GLY A 251 36.46 5.53 17.29
C GLY A 251 35.50 4.45 17.80
N TYR A 252 34.20 4.59 17.53
CA TYR A 252 33.23 3.55 17.84
C TYR A 252 33.44 2.32 16.96
N THR A 253 33.24 1.14 17.53
CA THR A 253 33.24 -0.12 16.78
C THR A 253 32.18 -0.08 15.68
N VAL A 254 32.60 -0.50 14.48
CA VAL A 254 31.76 -0.54 13.28
C VAL A 254 30.35 -1.06 13.62
N TYR A 255 29.37 -0.28 13.25
CA TYR A 255 27.97 -0.52 13.47
C TYR A 255 27.53 -1.91 13.03
N ASN A 256 26.95 -2.64 13.95
CA ASN A 256 26.31 -3.91 13.63
C ASN A 256 24.89 -3.65 13.12
N VAL A 257 24.63 -3.95 11.85
CA VAL A 257 23.32 -3.84 11.17
C VAL A 257 22.20 -4.53 11.97
N TYR A 258 22.55 -5.45 12.85
CA TYR A 258 21.62 -6.22 13.68
C TYR A 258 21.44 -5.67 15.10
N SER A 259 21.99 -4.49 15.39
CA SER A 259 21.82 -3.84 16.69
C SER A 259 20.37 -3.37 16.92
N TRP A 260 20.03 -3.12 18.19
CA TRP A 260 18.68 -2.77 18.60
C TRP A 260 18.06 -1.54 17.88
N PRO A 261 18.81 -0.50 17.42
CA PRO A 261 18.21 0.62 16.70
C PRO A 261 17.43 0.21 15.44
N ARG A 262 17.73 -0.95 14.85
CA ARG A 262 16.96 -1.50 13.74
C ARG A 262 15.49 -1.76 14.09
N LEU A 263 15.18 -1.98 15.36
CA LEU A 263 13.79 -2.11 15.80
C LEU A 263 12.96 -0.85 15.57
N MET A 264 13.60 0.32 15.32
CA MET A 264 12.89 1.54 14.95
C MET A 264 12.22 1.48 13.58
N LEU A 265 12.54 0.49 12.74
CA LEU A 265 11.71 0.14 11.59
C LEU A 265 10.26 -0.18 11.99
N VAL A 266 10.05 -0.80 13.16
CA VAL A 266 8.72 -1.22 13.63
C VAL A 266 7.80 -0.02 13.84
N PRO A 267 8.09 0.96 14.72
CA PRO A 267 7.24 2.15 14.86
C PRO A 267 7.15 2.94 13.55
N GLY A 268 8.20 2.96 12.71
CA GLY A 268 8.17 3.57 11.40
C GLY A 268 7.11 2.93 10.48
N TYR A 269 7.06 1.61 10.36
CA TYR A 269 6.02 0.93 9.58
C TYR A 269 4.64 1.09 10.21
N LEU A 270 4.52 1.02 11.55
CA LEU A 270 3.25 1.16 12.24
C LEU A 270 2.64 2.57 12.08
N LEU A 271 3.45 3.62 11.95
CA LEU A 271 2.96 4.96 11.62
C LEU A 271 2.11 4.94 10.34
N PHE A 272 2.56 4.21 9.31
CA PHE A 272 1.87 4.13 8.02
C PHE A 272 0.63 3.22 8.03
N VAL A 273 0.45 2.38 9.06
CA VAL A 273 -0.82 1.69 9.32
C VAL A 273 -1.96 2.70 9.53
N PHE A 274 -1.68 3.79 10.23
CA PHE A 274 -2.70 4.80 10.57
C PHE A 274 -2.97 5.81 9.46
N ILE A 275 -1.96 6.17 8.68
CA ILE A 275 -2.07 7.25 7.69
C ILE A 275 -2.14 6.76 6.25
N GLY A 276 -1.62 5.56 5.97
CA GLY A 276 -1.39 5.08 4.61
C GLY A 276 -2.67 4.84 3.80
N ASP A 277 -3.73 4.38 4.42
CA ASP A 277 -5.01 4.13 3.76
C ASP A 277 -5.98 5.33 3.85
N ARG A 278 -5.64 6.37 4.66
CA ARG A 278 -6.48 7.57 4.78
C ARG A 278 -6.42 8.40 3.50
N LYS A 279 -7.59 8.80 2.99
CA LYS A 279 -7.72 9.59 1.76
C LYS A 279 -6.83 9.07 0.63
N ASN A 280 -6.87 7.75 0.43
CA ASN A 280 -6.06 7.07 -0.59
C ASN A 280 -4.55 7.38 -0.52
N GLY A 281 -4.01 7.54 0.70
CA GLY A 281 -2.58 7.76 0.94
C GLY A 281 -2.07 9.17 0.67
N LYS A 282 -2.95 10.16 0.58
CA LYS A 282 -2.62 11.56 0.33
C LYS A 282 -1.59 12.13 1.32
N TYR A 283 -1.60 11.64 2.57
CA TYR A 283 -0.68 12.11 3.61
C TYR A 283 0.70 11.44 3.57
N VAL A 284 0.84 10.31 2.88
CA VAL A 284 2.08 9.52 2.87
C VAL A 284 3.29 10.30 2.38
N PRO A 285 3.24 11.04 1.23
CA PRO A 285 4.38 11.80 0.74
C PRO A 285 4.83 12.89 1.72
N VAL A 286 3.87 13.65 2.27
CA VAL A 286 4.17 14.77 3.18
C VAL A 286 4.74 14.26 4.50
N THR A 287 4.19 13.17 5.05
CA THR A 287 4.76 12.55 6.26
C THR A 287 6.19 12.07 6.03
N SER A 288 6.47 11.44 4.89
CA SER A 288 7.84 11.00 4.55
C SER A 288 8.81 12.18 4.41
N LEU A 289 8.36 13.30 3.83
CA LEU A 289 9.14 14.54 3.78
C LEU A 289 9.40 15.11 5.18
N CYS A 290 8.39 15.15 6.06
CA CYS A 290 8.59 15.63 7.44
C CYS A 290 9.62 14.77 8.19
N ILE A 291 9.59 13.46 8.00
CA ILE A 291 10.56 12.53 8.60
C ILE A 291 11.97 12.79 8.04
N MET A 292 12.09 13.02 6.72
CA MET A 292 13.35 13.39 6.07
C MET A 292 13.93 14.67 6.65
N LEU A 293 13.09 15.71 6.87
CA LEU A 293 13.49 16.96 7.49
C LEU A 293 13.96 16.76 8.93
N ILE A 294 13.25 15.97 9.73
CA ILE A 294 13.64 15.65 11.11
C ILE A 294 14.99 14.93 11.12
N ALA A 295 15.20 13.96 10.23
CA ALA A 295 16.46 13.24 10.11
C ALA A 295 17.61 14.20 9.76
N LEU A 296 17.41 15.09 8.79
CA LEU A 296 18.42 16.10 8.41
C LEU A 296 18.70 17.09 9.54
N MET A 297 17.68 17.59 10.24
CA MET A 297 17.86 18.47 11.39
C MET A 297 18.65 17.79 12.51
N ASN A 298 18.38 16.51 12.76
CA ASN A 298 19.14 15.76 13.75
C ASN A 298 20.62 15.65 13.38
N VAL A 299 20.94 15.38 12.12
CA VAL A 299 22.32 15.36 11.61
C VAL A 299 23.03 16.70 11.85
N ALA A 300 22.32 17.81 11.62
CA ALA A 300 22.89 19.16 11.77
C ALA A 300 23.08 19.61 13.23
N LEU A 301 22.33 19.05 14.17
CA LEU A 301 22.29 19.51 15.57
C LEU A 301 23.11 18.62 16.52
N ILE A 302 23.43 17.40 16.14
CA ILE A 302 23.98 16.39 17.07
C ILE A 302 25.28 15.81 16.52
N GLU A 303 26.41 16.40 16.92
CA GLU A 303 27.76 15.94 16.56
C GLU A 303 28.40 15.01 17.62
N SER A 304 27.73 14.78 18.77
CA SER A 304 28.35 14.01 19.86
C SER A 304 28.31 12.49 19.63
N PRO A 305 29.32 11.75 20.08
CA PRO A 305 29.35 10.28 19.99
C PRO A 305 28.16 9.59 20.67
N GLU A 306 27.66 10.16 21.76
CA GLU A 306 26.51 9.63 22.52
C GLU A 306 25.20 9.71 21.72
N SER A 307 25.13 10.58 20.72
CA SER A 307 23.96 10.76 19.87
C SER A 307 23.90 9.75 18.70
N GLN A 308 24.92 8.93 18.50
CA GLN A 308 24.97 8.01 17.34
C GLN A 308 23.88 6.96 17.37
N GLU A 309 23.55 6.42 18.55
CA GLU A 309 22.40 5.50 18.67
C GLU A 309 21.09 6.17 18.28
N LEU A 310 20.90 7.44 18.65
CA LEU A 310 19.74 8.23 18.25
C LEU A 310 19.72 8.45 16.74
N ASN A 311 20.86 8.78 16.13
CA ASN A 311 21.00 8.93 14.68
C ASN A 311 20.59 7.63 13.95
N MET A 312 21.04 6.48 14.46
CA MET A 312 20.65 5.19 13.90
C MET A 312 19.17 4.87 14.10
N CYS A 313 18.60 5.22 15.24
CA CYS A 313 17.16 5.07 15.48
C CYS A 313 16.35 5.89 14.47
N LEU A 314 16.72 7.16 14.25
CA LEU A 314 16.07 8.03 13.28
C LEU A 314 16.27 7.57 11.84
N PHE A 315 17.47 7.07 11.50
CA PHE A 315 17.76 6.48 10.20
C PHE A 315 16.80 5.32 9.90
N TYR A 316 16.68 4.33 10.79
CA TYR A 316 15.78 3.21 10.56
C TYR A 316 14.30 3.62 10.53
N PHE A 317 13.92 4.57 11.36
CA PHE A 317 12.57 5.14 11.30
C PHE A 317 12.31 5.81 9.94
N ALA A 318 13.28 6.56 9.42
CA ALA A 318 13.19 7.20 8.09
C ALA A 318 13.17 6.17 6.95
N ILE A 319 13.99 5.11 7.02
CA ILE A 319 13.96 4.01 6.05
C ILE A 319 12.57 3.35 5.99
N ALA A 320 11.94 3.10 7.13
CA ALA A 320 10.57 2.56 7.15
C ALA A 320 9.58 3.51 6.48
N ALA A 321 9.71 4.83 6.67
CA ALA A 321 8.88 5.84 6.04
C ALA A 321 9.05 5.86 4.51
N PHE A 322 10.29 5.88 4.02
CA PHE A 322 10.58 5.90 2.58
C PHE A 322 10.16 4.59 1.91
N THR A 323 10.39 3.46 2.59
CA THR A 323 9.91 2.15 2.13
C THR A 323 8.39 2.14 2.01
N SER A 324 7.68 2.62 3.03
CA SER A 324 6.22 2.72 2.99
C SER A 324 5.73 3.64 1.88
N TYR A 325 6.41 4.78 1.68
CA TYR A 325 6.09 5.73 0.62
C TYR A 325 6.16 5.06 -0.76
N TYR A 326 7.30 4.46 -1.13
CA TYR A 326 7.43 3.92 -2.47
C TYR A 326 6.57 2.66 -2.68
N LEU A 327 6.42 1.79 -1.69
CA LEU A 327 5.55 0.63 -1.80
C LEU A 327 4.11 1.04 -2.09
N LEU A 328 3.54 1.91 -1.26
CA LEU A 328 2.15 2.36 -1.42
C LEU A 328 1.97 3.17 -2.72
N THR A 329 2.95 3.97 -3.11
CA THR A 329 2.90 4.76 -4.33
C THR A 329 2.88 3.85 -5.56
N PHE A 330 3.82 2.90 -5.69
CA PHE A 330 3.88 2.04 -6.87
C PHE A 330 2.77 0.99 -6.91
N TRP A 331 2.27 0.50 -5.77
CA TRP A 331 1.11 -0.38 -5.76
C TRP A 331 -0.16 0.31 -6.27
N ARG A 332 -0.35 1.60 -5.98
CA ARG A 332 -1.50 2.38 -6.48
C ARG A 332 -1.34 2.82 -7.93
N LEU A 333 -0.11 3.01 -8.39
CA LEU A 333 0.16 3.42 -9.78
C LEU A 333 0.14 2.24 -10.75
N ALA A 334 0.64 1.08 -10.32
CA ALA A 334 0.88 -0.07 -11.19
C ALA A 334 -0.36 -0.55 -11.95
N PRO A 335 -1.57 -0.67 -11.35
CA PRO A 335 -2.74 -1.16 -12.06
C PRO A 335 -3.08 -0.36 -13.32
N GLY A 336 -2.94 0.98 -13.27
CA GLY A 336 -3.22 1.86 -14.40
C GLY A 336 -2.10 1.95 -15.46
N THR A 337 -1.08 1.10 -15.38
CA THR A 337 0.05 1.09 -16.32
C THR A 337 -0.04 -0.05 -17.34
N LYS A 338 0.73 0.07 -18.44
CA LYS A 338 0.80 -1.00 -19.47
C LYS A 338 1.46 -2.29 -18.96
N HIS A 339 2.30 -2.22 -17.92
CA HIS A 339 3.08 -3.34 -17.38
C HIS A 339 2.98 -3.39 -15.84
N PRO A 340 1.80 -3.70 -15.29
CA PRO A 340 1.57 -3.63 -13.84
C PRO A 340 2.49 -4.57 -13.05
N ALA A 341 2.85 -5.73 -13.59
CA ALA A 341 3.77 -6.67 -12.97
C ALA A 341 5.21 -6.12 -12.81
N LEU A 342 5.62 -5.15 -13.64
CA LEU A 342 6.90 -4.45 -13.51
C LEU A 342 6.79 -3.27 -12.53
N TRP A 343 5.70 -2.50 -12.64
CA TRP A 343 5.53 -1.28 -11.85
C TRP A 343 5.19 -1.57 -10.38
N ALA A 344 4.52 -2.67 -10.07
CA ALA A 344 4.19 -3.01 -8.69
C ALA A 344 5.44 -3.19 -7.78
N PRO A 345 6.49 -3.93 -8.15
CA PRO A 345 7.73 -4.03 -7.38
C PRO A 345 8.74 -2.90 -7.68
N PHE A 346 8.42 -1.92 -8.54
CA PHE A 346 9.39 -0.96 -9.06
C PHE A 346 10.08 -0.13 -7.97
N GLY A 347 9.38 0.19 -6.88
CA GLY A 347 9.99 0.85 -5.73
C GLY A 347 11.14 0.05 -5.11
N ARG A 348 11.00 -1.28 -5.05
CA ARG A 348 12.08 -2.17 -4.58
C ARG A 348 13.22 -2.30 -5.59
N ILE A 349 12.89 -2.28 -6.89
CA ILE A 349 13.92 -2.26 -7.96
C ILE A 349 14.75 -0.98 -7.85
N LEU A 350 14.10 0.17 -7.64
CA LEU A 350 14.79 1.44 -7.41
C LEU A 350 15.65 1.41 -6.14
N ASP A 351 15.13 0.90 -5.03
CA ASP A 351 15.82 0.77 -3.76
C ASP A 351 17.13 -0.01 -3.93
N SER A 352 17.05 -1.24 -4.46
CA SER A 352 18.21 -2.05 -4.77
C SER A 352 19.15 -1.38 -5.80
N GLY A 353 18.61 -0.70 -6.80
CA GLY A 353 19.37 0.03 -7.82
C GLY A 353 20.15 1.21 -7.23
N MET A 354 19.55 1.96 -6.27
CA MET A 354 20.25 3.06 -5.58
C MET A 354 21.38 2.55 -4.69
N VAL A 355 21.20 1.43 -3.99
CA VAL A 355 22.27 0.79 -3.23
C VAL A 355 23.45 0.40 -4.15
N LEU A 356 23.17 -0.14 -5.34
CA LEU A 356 24.21 -0.46 -6.32
C LEU A 356 24.91 0.79 -6.87
N LEU A 357 24.15 1.83 -7.17
CA LEU A 357 24.69 3.10 -7.68
C LEU A 357 25.61 3.77 -6.66
N THR A 358 25.15 3.87 -5.42
CA THR A 358 25.91 4.52 -4.35
C THR A 358 27.13 3.72 -3.92
N GLY A 359 27.04 2.38 -3.95
CA GLY A 359 28.20 1.50 -3.78
C GLY A 359 29.26 1.68 -4.88
N ALA A 360 28.83 1.86 -6.14
CA ALA A 360 29.74 2.11 -7.26
C ALA A 360 30.44 3.48 -7.19
N ILE A 361 29.78 4.49 -6.60
CA ILE A 361 30.36 5.84 -6.39
C ILE A 361 31.34 5.88 -5.21
N HIS A 362 31.39 4.82 -4.38
CA HIS A 362 32.20 4.79 -3.15
C HIS A 362 31.94 6.02 -2.26
N LEU A 363 30.72 6.21 -1.79
CA LEU A 363 30.29 7.34 -0.96
C LEU A 363 31.20 7.52 0.27
N SER A 364 31.76 6.43 0.81
CA SER A 364 32.70 6.43 1.93
C SER A 364 33.99 7.24 1.67
N SER A 365 34.30 7.51 0.41
CA SER A 365 35.45 8.34 0.03
C SER A 365 35.14 9.83 -0.06
N LEU A 366 33.86 10.23 0.01
CA LEU A 366 33.45 11.64 -0.12
C LEU A 366 33.63 12.40 1.19
N PRO A 367 34.03 13.70 1.13
CA PRO A 367 34.04 14.55 2.31
C PRO A 367 32.64 14.68 2.93
N THR A 368 32.56 14.70 4.27
CA THR A 368 31.30 14.84 5.01
C THR A 368 30.47 16.07 4.58
N ALA A 369 31.14 17.20 4.29
CA ALA A 369 30.46 18.40 3.79
C ALA A 369 29.77 18.19 2.43
N VAL A 370 30.31 17.33 1.56
CA VAL A 370 29.68 16.98 0.28
C VAL A 370 28.44 16.14 0.52
N ILE A 371 28.54 15.14 1.40
CA ILE A 371 27.42 14.27 1.78
C ILE A 371 26.26 15.11 2.31
N LEU A 372 26.52 15.98 3.29
CA LEU A 372 25.51 16.86 3.86
C LEU A 372 24.94 17.85 2.83
N GLY A 373 25.77 18.38 1.94
CA GLY A 373 25.34 19.27 0.86
C GLY A 373 24.37 18.60 -0.10
N VAL A 374 24.62 17.33 -0.46
CA VAL A 374 23.72 16.52 -1.30
C VAL A 374 22.40 16.23 -0.57
N ASP A 375 22.44 15.94 0.73
CA ASP A 375 21.23 15.71 1.52
C ASP A 375 20.34 16.97 1.58
N ILE A 376 20.92 18.16 1.79
CA ILE A 376 20.20 19.44 1.78
C ILE A 376 19.60 19.71 0.40
N ALA A 377 20.37 19.54 -0.67
CA ALA A 377 19.89 19.69 -2.04
C ALA A 377 18.77 18.68 -2.37
N GLY A 378 18.88 17.45 -1.87
CA GLY A 378 17.86 16.42 -1.99
C GLY A 378 16.54 16.83 -1.35
N VAL A 379 16.57 17.39 -0.14
CA VAL A 379 15.37 17.92 0.53
C VAL A 379 14.70 19.00 -0.31
N ALA A 380 15.48 19.99 -0.78
CA ALA A 380 14.94 21.07 -1.62
C ALA A 380 14.32 20.53 -2.92
N LEU A 381 14.95 19.54 -3.54
CA LEU A 381 14.45 18.89 -4.75
C LEU A 381 13.15 18.09 -4.47
N VAL A 382 13.06 17.36 -3.36
CA VAL A 382 11.80 16.65 -3.00
C VAL A 382 10.67 17.65 -2.79
N ILE A 383 10.91 18.77 -2.09
CA ILE A 383 9.90 19.80 -1.89
C ILE A 383 9.40 20.34 -3.23
N LEU A 384 10.30 20.65 -4.17
CA LEU A 384 9.95 21.11 -5.51
C LEU A 384 9.14 20.06 -6.28
N LEU A 385 9.59 18.82 -6.31
CA LEU A 385 8.90 17.72 -7.01
C LEU A 385 7.50 17.45 -6.41
N MET A 386 7.36 17.54 -5.09
CA MET A 386 6.08 17.37 -4.40
C MET A 386 5.13 18.54 -4.69
N ALA A 387 5.63 19.77 -4.81
CA ALA A 387 4.85 20.92 -5.25
C ALA A 387 4.36 20.72 -6.70
N LEU A 388 5.22 20.28 -7.60
CA LEU A 388 4.89 20.01 -9.01
C LEU A 388 3.89 18.83 -9.17
N SER A 389 3.90 17.87 -8.25
CA SER A 389 2.97 16.73 -8.24
C SER A 389 1.61 17.03 -7.60
N GLY A 390 1.45 18.20 -6.97
CA GLY A 390 0.24 18.56 -6.23
C GLY A 390 0.09 17.86 -4.88
N ASN A 391 1.13 17.20 -4.38
CA ASN A 391 1.08 16.46 -3.11
C ASN A 391 0.86 17.36 -1.87
N PHE A 392 1.07 18.68 -1.98
CA PHE A 392 0.78 19.64 -0.92
C PHE A 392 -0.69 20.10 -0.88
N ASN A 393 -1.51 19.74 -1.86
CA ASN A 393 -2.93 20.08 -1.87
C ASN A 393 -3.71 19.19 -0.88
N LEU A 394 -3.43 19.34 0.43
CA LEU A 394 -4.02 18.50 1.49
C LEU A 394 -5.48 18.88 1.79
N ILE A 395 -5.89 20.12 1.50
CA ILE A 395 -7.17 20.70 1.92
C ILE A 395 -8.15 20.86 0.75
N ALA A 396 -7.66 21.14 -0.45
CA ALA A 396 -8.48 21.44 -1.62
C ALA A 396 -8.60 20.25 -2.56
N GLU A 397 -9.44 19.29 -2.24
CA GLU A 397 -10.26 18.65 -3.27
C GLU A 397 -11.65 19.26 -3.15
N LYS A 398 -12.03 20.16 -4.09
CA LYS A 398 -13.41 20.20 -4.51
C LYS A 398 -13.83 18.75 -4.72
N PRO A 399 -15.00 18.30 -4.18
CA PRO A 399 -15.53 17.00 -4.57
C PRO A 399 -15.38 16.96 -6.08
N ALA A 400 -14.75 15.90 -6.61
CA ALA A 400 -14.77 15.67 -8.04
C ALA A 400 -16.24 15.88 -8.42
N GLU A 401 -16.54 16.84 -9.27
CA GLU A 401 -17.79 16.86 -9.99
C GLU A 401 -17.90 15.44 -10.50
N ILE A 402 -18.83 14.69 -9.92
CA ILE A 402 -19.22 13.40 -10.46
C ILE A 402 -19.68 13.81 -11.86
N GLN A 403 -18.77 13.71 -12.84
CA GLN A 403 -19.18 13.65 -14.22
C GLN A 403 -20.17 12.50 -14.21
N ALA A 404 -21.43 12.86 -14.29
CA ALA A 404 -22.49 11.92 -14.50
C ALA A 404 -22.05 11.15 -15.75
N GLU A 405 -21.51 9.95 -15.55
CA GLU A 405 -21.32 9.00 -16.63
C GLU A 405 -22.71 8.87 -17.23
N ALA A 406 -22.85 9.41 -18.43
CA ALA A 406 -24.02 9.18 -19.24
C ALA A 406 -24.17 7.65 -19.29
N PRO A 407 -25.33 7.09 -18.96
CA PRO A 407 -25.52 5.65 -18.90
C PRO A 407 -25.19 5.10 -20.28
N VAL A 408 -24.13 4.30 -20.32
CA VAL A 408 -23.70 3.58 -21.52
C VAL A 408 -24.87 2.72 -21.98
N GLY A 409 -25.42 3.06 -23.15
CA GLY A 409 -26.15 2.12 -23.98
C GLY A 409 -27.60 1.81 -23.61
N TYR A 410 -28.47 2.79 -23.58
CA TYR A 410 -29.86 2.55 -23.97
C TYR A 410 -30.04 3.10 -25.40
N SER A 411 -30.21 2.20 -26.36
CA SER A 411 -30.47 2.57 -27.74
C SER A 411 -31.76 3.43 -27.81
N ALA A 412 -31.72 4.47 -28.61
CA ALA A 412 -32.82 5.43 -28.81
C ALA A 412 -34.15 4.80 -29.25
N GLU A 413 -34.19 3.50 -29.47
CA GLU A 413 -35.40 2.71 -29.82
C GLU A 413 -36.25 2.31 -28.63
N MET A 414 -35.68 2.19 -27.41
CA MET A 414 -36.46 1.84 -26.23
C MET A 414 -37.21 3.02 -25.62
N LEU A 415 -36.69 4.24 -25.80
CA LEU A 415 -37.32 5.49 -25.32
C LEU A 415 -38.53 5.93 -26.18
N ARG A 416 -38.66 5.40 -27.40
CA ARG A 416 -39.83 5.70 -28.27
C ARG A 416 -41.06 4.86 -27.97
N LYS A 417 -40.95 3.73 -27.29
CA LYS A 417 -42.12 2.89 -26.94
C LYS A 417 -42.82 3.33 -25.69
N ASP A 418 -42.15 3.95 -24.72
CA ASP A 418 -42.78 4.39 -23.46
C ASP A 418 -43.36 5.79 -23.54
N THR A 419 -43.10 6.56 -24.62
CA THR A 419 -43.67 7.92 -24.85
C THR A 419 -44.95 7.91 -25.67
N ALA A 420 -45.39 6.77 -26.21
CA ALA A 420 -46.58 6.66 -27.04
C ALA A 420 -47.89 6.39 -26.27
N GLU A 421 -47.80 6.05 -24.96
CA GLU A 421 -48.99 5.73 -24.14
C GLU A 421 -49.44 6.83 -23.13
N ILE A 422 -48.77 8.01 -23.10
CA ILE A 422 -49.12 9.08 -22.18
C ILE A 422 -49.37 10.41 -22.93
N THR A 423 -50.15 10.36 -23.99
CA THR A 423 -50.64 11.60 -24.66
C THR A 423 -52.15 11.57 -24.81
N THR A 424 -52.87 11.57 -23.72
CA THR A 424 -54.27 12.08 -23.67
C THR A 424 -54.62 12.38 -22.23
N ALA A 425 -54.27 13.58 -21.74
CA ALA A 425 -55.01 14.29 -20.71
C ALA A 425 -54.55 15.76 -20.64
N GLU A 426 -55.48 16.63 -20.78
CA GLU A 426 -55.37 18.08 -20.92
C GLU A 426 -54.68 18.78 -19.75
N SER A 427 -53.97 19.85 -20.09
CA SER A 427 -53.30 20.82 -19.22
C SER A 427 -54.29 21.92 -18.77
N PRO A 428 -54.15 22.46 -17.58
CA PRO A 428 -54.36 23.91 -17.41
C PRO A 428 -53.10 24.62 -16.85
N ALA A 429 -52.93 25.82 -17.32
CA ALA A 429 -51.86 26.78 -17.13
C ALA A 429 -51.63 27.21 -15.68
N LEU A 430 -50.37 27.42 -15.33
CA LEU A 430 -49.93 28.07 -14.10
C LEU A 430 -49.18 29.38 -14.41
N PRO A 431 -49.40 30.44 -13.61
CA PRO A 431 -48.77 31.74 -13.85
C PRO A 431 -47.38 31.86 -13.19
N ASP A 432 -46.56 32.65 -13.87
CA ASP A 432 -45.23 33.13 -13.44
C ASP A 432 -45.23 33.80 -12.07
N LYS A 433 -44.33 33.39 -11.19
CA LYS A 433 -43.86 34.22 -10.08
C LYS A 433 -42.32 34.15 -9.95
N LYS A 434 -41.69 35.31 -10.18
CA LYS A 434 -40.30 35.65 -9.86
C LYS A 434 -40.06 35.63 -8.35
N PRO A 435 -38.85 35.26 -7.88
CA PRO A 435 -38.45 35.41 -6.49
C PRO A 435 -38.00 36.85 -6.16
N PRO A 436 -38.22 37.35 -4.94
CA PRO A 436 -37.68 38.63 -4.51
C PRO A 436 -36.26 38.49 -3.90
N ILE A 437 -35.53 39.56 -4.10
CA ILE A 437 -34.18 39.90 -3.72
C ILE A 437 -34.10 40.11 -2.21
N ALA A 438 -32.96 39.68 -1.63
CA ALA A 438 -32.59 39.91 -0.25
C ALA A 438 -32.24 41.38 0.02
N GLU A 439 -32.69 41.91 1.14
CA GLU A 439 -32.06 43.02 1.85
C GLU A 439 -32.28 42.91 3.36
N ASP A 440 -31.20 43.27 4.09
CA ASP A 440 -31.15 43.70 5.49
C ASP A 440 -31.04 42.64 6.61
N MET A 441 -29.82 42.45 7.05
CA MET A 441 -29.47 42.08 8.42
C MET A 441 -29.47 43.30 9.35
N PRO A 442 -29.90 43.17 10.59
CA PRO A 442 -29.32 43.94 11.68
C PRO A 442 -28.60 43.04 12.72
N ALA A 443 -27.67 43.72 13.36
CA ALA A 443 -26.62 43.26 14.23
C ALA A 443 -27.06 42.56 15.53
N LEU A 444 -26.13 41.74 16.02
CA LEU A 444 -25.99 41.09 17.31
C LEU A 444 -26.36 41.94 18.53
N SER A 445 -27.10 41.38 19.44
CA SER A 445 -27.21 41.77 20.84
C SER A 445 -27.09 40.52 21.72
N GLU A 446 -26.27 40.66 22.75
CA GLU A 446 -25.83 39.63 23.69
C GLU A 446 -26.94 39.12 24.62
N ASN A 447 -26.83 37.84 24.94
CA ASN A 447 -27.38 36.99 26.00
C ASN A 447 -28.37 37.56 27.04
N PRO A 448 -29.33 36.73 27.58
CA PRO A 448 -28.98 35.79 28.61
C PRO A 448 -29.80 34.47 28.72
N ALA A 449 -29.23 33.55 29.48
CA ALA A 449 -29.85 32.48 30.26
C ALA A 449 -30.32 31.19 29.56
N SER A 450 -29.60 30.14 29.89
CA SER A 450 -29.85 28.73 29.67
C SER A 450 -31.25 28.29 30.16
N GLU A 451 -32.17 28.03 29.24
CA GLU A 451 -33.25 27.08 29.47
C GLU A 451 -32.86 25.74 28.81
N SER A 452 -32.97 24.66 29.55
CA SER A 452 -32.71 23.29 29.10
C SER A 452 -33.77 22.90 28.05
N VAL A 453 -33.39 23.05 26.78
CA VAL A 453 -34.21 22.62 25.64
C VAL A 453 -34.15 21.09 25.58
N GLN A 454 -35.30 20.43 25.82
CA GLN A 454 -35.40 18.99 25.58
C GLN A 454 -35.36 18.72 24.06
N PRO A 455 -34.47 17.84 23.56
CA PRO A 455 -34.39 17.54 22.14
C PRO A 455 -35.70 16.87 21.67
N ARG A 456 -36.21 17.28 20.49
CA ARG A 456 -37.42 16.72 19.88
C ARG A 456 -37.35 15.21 19.68
N ASN A 457 -38.51 14.57 19.63
CA ASN A 457 -38.63 13.15 19.32
C ASN A 457 -38.02 12.87 17.91
N PRO A 458 -37.23 11.79 17.74
CA PRO A 458 -36.65 11.43 16.46
C PRO A 458 -37.63 11.33 15.28
N GLU A 459 -38.85 10.86 15.53
CA GLU A 459 -39.88 10.74 14.48
C GLU A 459 -40.43 12.11 14.05
N GLU A 460 -40.70 13.02 14.97
CA GLU A 460 -41.11 14.40 14.66
C GLU A 460 -40.01 15.15 13.87
N THR A 461 -38.75 14.95 14.23
CA THR A 461 -37.62 15.56 13.50
C THR A 461 -37.56 15.08 12.05
N LEU A 462 -37.76 13.79 11.82
CA LEU A 462 -37.76 13.20 10.48
C LEU A 462 -38.94 13.66 9.64
N GLU A 463 -40.12 13.83 10.24
CA GLU A 463 -41.31 14.38 9.55
C GLU A 463 -41.08 15.84 9.16
N MET A 464 -40.51 16.66 10.04
CA MET A 464 -40.12 18.04 9.70
C MET A 464 -39.12 18.10 8.56
N MET A 465 -38.08 17.24 8.56
CA MET A 465 -37.15 17.17 7.44
C MET A 465 -37.85 16.73 6.16
N ARG A 466 -38.75 15.77 6.23
CA ARG A 466 -39.55 15.33 5.08
C ARG A 466 -40.32 16.49 4.46
N ASP A 467 -41.04 17.24 5.28
CA ASP A 467 -41.87 18.34 4.81
C ASP A 467 -41.04 19.55 4.32
N HIS A 468 -39.91 19.82 4.98
CA HIS A 468 -38.99 20.90 4.60
C HIS A 468 -38.30 20.65 3.26
N TYR A 469 -37.87 19.40 3.00
CA TYR A 469 -37.14 19.02 1.80
C TYR A 469 -37.97 18.29 0.74
N ASP A 470 -39.28 18.22 0.93
CA ASP A 470 -40.24 17.53 0.04
C ASP A 470 -39.78 16.09 -0.29
N LEU A 471 -39.48 15.32 0.77
CA LEU A 471 -39.05 13.95 0.62
C LEU A 471 -40.26 13.01 0.46
N SER A 472 -40.20 12.13 -0.52
CA SER A 472 -41.19 11.08 -0.70
C SER A 472 -41.19 10.08 0.45
N GLN A 473 -42.29 9.33 0.62
CA GLN A 473 -42.40 8.30 1.67
C GLN A 473 -41.23 7.29 1.65
N ARG A 474 -40.79 6.88 0.46
CA ARG A 474 -39.64 5.94 0.30
C ARG A 474 -38.31 6.58 0.61
N GLU A 475 -38.11 7.85 0.27
CA GLU A 475 -36.93 8.61 0.65
C GLU A 475 -36.86 8.80 2.16
N MET A 476 -37.99 9.02 2.82
CA MET A 476 -38.07 9.11 4.28
C MET A 476 -37.70 7.79 4.97
N GLU A 477 -38.18 6.63 4.48
CA GLU A 477 -37.80 5.32 5.01
C GLU A 477 -36.30 5.10 4.92
N VAL A 478 -35.69 5.45 3.79
CA VAL A 478 -34.25 5.38 3.60
C VAL A 478 -33.50 6.39 4.46
N LEU A 479 -34.02 7.65 4.59
CA LEU A 479 -33.44 8.66 5.47
C LEU A 479 -33.43 8.20 6.93
N LYS A 480 -34.54 7.61 7.42
CA LYS A 480 -34.64 7.06 8.78
C LYS A 480 -33.53 6.03 9.04
N GLU A 481 -33.30 5.10 8.14
CA GLU A 481 -32.26 4.09 8.26
C GLU A 481 -30.84 4.71 8.18
N LEU A 482 -30.63 5.72 7.34
CA LEU A 482 -29.32 6.39 7.21
C LEU A 482 -28.93 7.18 8.46
N VAL A 483 -29.90 7.77 9.16
CA VAL A 483 -29.64 8.69 10.27
C VAL A 483 -29.67 7.95 11.62
N LEU A 484 -30.57 6.98 11.79
CA LEU A 484 -30.75 6.28 13.06
C LEU A 484 -29.87 5.02 13.22
N THR A 485 -29.25 4.54 12.13
CA THR A 485 -28.37 3.35 12.19
C THR A 485 -27.01 3.67 11.57
N GLU A 486 -25.98 2.88 11.88
CA GLU A 486 -24.67 2.94 11.21
C GLU A 486 -24.54 1.90 10.09
N ASP A 487 -25.65 1.29 9.69
CA ASP A 487 -25.68 0.18 8.75
C ASP A 487 -25.23 0.59 7.34
N LYS A 488 -24.64 -0.37 6.64
CA LYS A 488 -24.27 -0.24 5.21
C LYS A 488 -25.54 -0.31 4.36
N GLN A 489 -25.49 0.30 3.17
CA GLN A 489 -26.63 0.30 2.22
C GLN A 489 -27.11 -1.11 1.83
N THR A 490 -26.25 -2.12 1.89
CA THR A 490 -26.63 -3.54 1.69
C THR A 490 -27.56 -4.04 2.79
N VAL A 491 -27.28 -3.74 4.07
CA VAL A 491 -28.11 -4.12 5.21
C VAL A 491 -29.44 -3.34 5.18
N ILE A 492 -29.39 -2.05 4.86
CA ILE A 492 -30.59 -1.22 4.67
C ILE A 492 -31.48 -1.79 3.55
N SER A 493 -30.89 -2.25 2.46
CA SER A 493 -31.63 -2.84 1.33
C SER A 493 -32.35 -4.13 1.71
N GLU A 494 -31.74 -4.99 2.52
CA GLU A 494 -32.34 -6.19 3.07
C GLU A 494 -33.51 -5.87 4.01
N ARG A 495 -33.31 -4.89 4.92
CA ARG A 495 -34.34 -4.46 5.88
C ARG A 495 -35.55 -3.85 5.21
N LEU A 496 -35.36 -3.04 4.18
CA LEU A 496 -36.43 -2.41 3.41
C LEU A 496 -36.99 -3.31 2.29
N SER A 497 -36.46 -4.53 2.14
CA SER A 497 -36.84 -5.52 1.11
C SER A 497 -36.77 -4.95 -0.32
N VAL A 498 -35.74 -4.14 -0.61
CA VAL A 498 -35.48 -3.54 -1.93
C VAL A 498 -34.07 -3.89 -2.42
N LYS A 499 -33.79 -3.69 -3.71
CA LYS A 499 -32.46 -3.88 -4.26
C LYS A 499 -31.51 -2.78 -3.77
N VAL A 500 -30.23 -3.13 -3.56
CA VAL A 500 -29.18 -2.15 -3.15
C VAL A 500 -29.16 -0.92 -4.07
N ARG A 501 -29.31 -1.13 -5.38
CA ARG A 501 -29.36 -0.05 -6.37
C ARG A 501 -30.53 0.92 -6.15
N THR A 502 -31.65 0.42 -5.67
CA THR A 502 -32.82 1.24 -5.32
C THR A 502 -32.54 2.11 -4.09
N VAL A 503 -31.88 1.55 -3.07
CA VAL A 503 -31.40 2.33 -1.89
C VAL A 503 -30.42 3.41 -2.33
N GLN A 504 -29.45 3.09 -3.19
CA GLN A 504 -28.49 4.06 -3.73
C GLN A 504 -29.18 5.20 -4.47
N HIS A 505 -30.20 4.89 -5.26
CA HIS A 505 -30.99 5.90 -5.95
C HIS A 505 -31.68 6.84 -4.97
N HIS A 506 -32.35 6.31 -3.94
CA HIS A 506 -33.01 7.13 -2.92
C HIS A 506 -32.00 7.97 -2.12
N VAL A 507 -30.85 7.42 -1.74
CA VAL A 507 -29.76 8.17 -1.09
C VAL A 507 -29.32 9.37 -1.94
N THR A 508 -29.14 9.15 -3.25
CA THR A 508 -28.77 10.22 -4.18
C THR A 508 -29.85 11.32 -4.26
N GLN A 509 -31.12 10.93 -4.27
CA GLN A 509 -32.23 11.90 -4.29
C GLN A 509 -32.31 12.68 -2.98
N ILE A 510 -32.14 12.01 -1.82
CA ILE A 510 -32.11 12.67 -0.51
C ILE A 510 -30.96 13.69 -0.48
N TYR A 511 -29.76 13.33 -0.87
CA TYR A 511 -28.62 14.26 -0.90
C TYR A 511 -28.86 15.45 -1.83
N ARG A 512 -29.48 15.22 -2.99
CA ARG A 512 -29.83 16.30 -3.92
C ARG A 512 -30.85 17.27 -3.33
N LYS A 513 -31.89 16.77 -2.63
CA LYS A 513 -32.96 17.56 -2.05
C LYS A 513 -32.50 18.32 -0.80
N THR A 514 -31.67 17.71 0.03
CA THR A 514 -31.15 18.29 1.27
C THR A 514 -29.92 19.18 1.07
N GLY A 515 -29.29 19.14 -0.12
CA GLY A 515 -28.07 19.89 -0.42
C GLY A 515 -26.80 19.34 0.24
N VAL A 516 -26.87 18.19 0.94
CA VAL A 516 -25.71 17.54 1.55
C VAL A 516 -25.10 16.50 0.61
N THR A 517 -23.81 16.21 0.79
CA THR A 517 -23.08 15.28 -0.09
C THR A 517 -22.59 14.02 0.61
N THR A 518 -22.76 13.96 1.94
CA THR A 518 -22.25 12.85 2.75
C THR A 518 -23.27 12.44 3.81
N ARG A 519 -23.16 11.17 4.27
CA ARG A 519 -23.98 10.66 5.38
C ARG A 519 -23.73 11.45 6.67
N ALA A 520 -22.48 11.86 6.92
CA ALA A 520 -22.14 12.69 8.07
C ALA A 520 -22.85 14.05 8.01
N GLY A 521 -22.83 14.73 6.84
CA GLY A 521 -23.55 15.98 6.64
C GLY A 521 -25.07 15.83 6.79
N LEU A 522 -25.63 14.67 6.41
CA LEU A 522 -27.04 14.37 6.62
C LEU A 522 -27.37 14.17 8.11
N MET A 523 -26.46 13.57 8.87
CA MET A 523 -26.58 13.44 10.33
C MET A 523 -26.47 14.80 11.03
N ASP A 524 -25.52 15.64 10.62
CA ASP A 524 -25.37 17.01 11.15
C ASP A 524 -26.66 17.80 10.92
N LEU A 525 -27.21 17.75 9.71
CA LEU A 525 -28.47 18.40 9.36
C LEU A 525 -29.65 17.88 10.20
N TYR A 526 -29.70 16.56 10.45
CA TYR A 526 -30.72 15.97 11.32
C TYR A 526 -30.62 16.49 12.75
N TYR A 527 -29.40 16.60 13.29
CA TYR A 527 -29.17 17.13 14.64
C TYR A 527 -29.50 18.63 14.74
N GLU A 528 -29.26 19.39 13.67
CA GLU A 528 -29.71 20.79 13.58
C GLU A 528 -31.24 20.89 13.70
N PHE A 529 -31.99 20.08 12.91
CA PHE A 529 -33.45 20.04 13.00
C PHE A 529 -33.97 19.55 14.35
N ARG A 530 -33.26 18.61 14.98
CA ARG A 530 -33.63 18.08 16.30
C ARG A 530 -33.45 19.09 17.42
N ASN A 531 -32.46 19.99 17.27
CA ASN A 531 -32.13 21.01 18.27
C ASN A 531 -32.76 22.39 17.99
N GLN A 532 -33.42 22.58 16.82
CA GLN A 532 -34.20 23.78 16.54
C GLN A 532 -35.50 23.73 17.35
N THR A 533 -35.69 24.71 18.21
CA THR A 533 -36.93 24.93 19.02
C THR A 533 -38.02 25.58 18.21
#